data_dd615921ae0d5c5947b08968e6ae1e0f
#
_entry.id   dd615921ae0d5c5947b08968e6ae1e0f
#
_cell.length_a   1.000
_cell.length_b   1.000
_cell.length_c   1.000
_cell.angle_alpha   90.00
_cell.angle_beta   90.00
_cell.angle_gamma   90.00
#
_symmetry.space_group_name_H-M   'P 1'
#
loop_
_entity.id
_entity.type
_entity.pdbx_description
1 polymer ?
#
loop_
_entity_poly.entity_id
_entity_poly.type
_entity_poly.pdbx_seq_one_letter_code
_entity_poly.pdbx_strand_id
1 'polypeptide(L)'
;MSMTETIKLYDRDAYAIEFEADIISCEPNKADDKQFDIILNQTLFFPEEGGQSPDMGILGGYSVVDVQIKNGVITHTVDISAGDCCEAEKEAGKQITGNEFEPEKVELAAGVHVCGKIDWQHRFYNMQQHSGEHIFSGIVHRRFGFENVGFHLSDSVVTMDFSGVISPEDIAEVEHEVNVAISKNIPIEVTYPSRDELAQLEYRSKIEIEGQVRIVTVPGYDVCACCAPHVKRTGEIGMLKVMNYQNYKGGVRISILCGFRALEAFRQKRDIISELMGI
;
A
#
# COMPACT_ATOMS: atom_id res chain seq x y z
N MET A 1 -28.86 -1.95 -14.25
CA MET A 1 -28.91 -2.29 -12.82
C MET A 1 -27.68 -1.67 -12.20
N SER A 2 -27.80 -0.94 -11.08
CA SER A 2 -26.61 -0.48 -10.34
C SER A 2 -25.87 -1.70 -9.84
N MET A 3 -24.57 -1.84 -10.16
CA MET A 3 -23.75 -2.89 -9.56
C MET A 3 -23.67 -2.62 -8.06
N THR A 4 -23.77 -3.68 -7.28
CA THR A 4 -23.59 -3.60 -5.82
C THR A 4 -22.10 -3.31 -5.54
N GLU A 5 -21.81 -2.44 -4.57
CA GLU A 5 -20.44 -2.16 -4.15
C GLU A 5 -19.73 -3.45 -3.69
N THR A 6 -18.44 -3.55 -4.00
CA THR A 6 -17.60 -4.68 -3.58
C THR A 6 -17.29 -4.59 -2.08
N ILE A 7 -17.50 -5.68 -1.33
CA ILE A 7 -17.14 -5.73 0.10
C ILE A 7 -15.61 -5.73 0.24
N LYS A 8 -15.08 -4.73 0.93
CA LYS A 8 -13.65 -4.53 1.17
C LYS A 8 -13.20 -5.34 2.40
N LEU A 9 -12.71 -6.57 2.18
CA LEU A 9 -12.26 -7.45 3.28
C LEU A 9 -10.99 -6.92 3.96
N TYR A 10 -10.13 -6.22 3.21
CA TYR A 10 -8.92 -5.59 3.74
C TYR A 10 -9.19 -4.50 4.78
N ASP A 11 -10.38 -3.92 4.81
CA ASP A 11 -10.80 -2.97 5.86
C ASP A 11 -11.09 -3.68 7.19
N ARG A 12 -11.45 -4.98 7.16
CA ARG A 12 -11.70 -5.79 8.35
C ARG A 12 -10.40 -6.38 8.91
N ASP A 13 -9.56 -6.91 8.04
CA ASP A 13 -8.24 -7.43 8.41
C ASP A 13 -7.23 -7.20 7.28
N ALA A 14 -6.36 -6.21 7.46
CA ALA A 14 -5.28 -5.89 6.53
C ALA A 14 -4.19 -6.98 6.43
N TYR A 15 -4.20 -7.96 7.35
CA TYR A 15 -3.24 -9.07 7.43
C TYR A 15 -3.78 -10.38 6.88
N ALA A 16 -5.05 -10.44 6.51
CA ALA A 16 -5.60 -11.60 5.82
C ALA A 16 -4.94 -11.73 4.44
N ILE A 17 -4.57 -12.96 4.08
CA ILE A 17 -3.82 -13.26 2.85
C ILE A 17 -4.70 -13.99 1.84
N GLU A 18 -5.61 -14.85 2.30
CA GLU A 18 -6.44 -15.70 1.48
C GLU A 18 -7.93 -15.39 1.72
N PHE A 19 -8.74 -15.49 0.69
CA PHE A 19 -10.17 -15.28 0.76
C PHE A 19 -10.90 -16.07 -0.31
N GLU A 20 -12.19 -16.21 -0.11
CA GLU A 20 -13.13 -16.79 -1.08
C GLU A 20 -14.12 -15.71 -1.54
N ALA A 21 -14.52 -15.78 -2.80
CA ALA A 21 -15.48 -14.85 -3.39
C ALA A 21 -16.24 -15.47 -4.54
N ASP A 22 -17.36 -14.84 -4.90
CA ASP A 22 -18.11 -15.18 -6.09
C ASP A 22 -17.86 -14.14 -7.19
N ILE A 23 -17.61 -14.61 -8.42
CA ILE A 23 -17.47 -13.74 -9.59
C ILE A 23 -18.84 -13.16 -9.95
N ILE A 24 -18.95 -11.84 -9.93
CA ILE A 24 -20.15 -11.10 -10.34
C ILE A 24 -20.14 -10.84 -11.85
N SER A 25 -18.96 -10.47 -12.40
CA SER A 25 -18.74 -10.22 -13.82
C SER A 25 -17.35 -10.65 -14.22
N CYS A 26 -17.23 -11.17 -15.46
CA CYS A 26 -15.96 -11.53 -16.08
C CYS A 26 -16.04 -11.12 -17.56
N GLU A 27 -15.27 -10.12 -17.94
CA GLU A 27 -15.29 -9.54 -19.28
C GLU A 27 -13.86 -9.53 -19.84
N PRO A 28 -13.66 -9.78 -21.16
CA PRO A 28 -12.35 -9.60 -21.78
C PRO A 28 -11.84 -8.18 -21.59
N ASN A 29 -10.56 -8.02 -21.23
CA ASN A 29 -9.96 -6.71 -21.13
C ASN A 29 -9.84 -6.05 -22.51
N LYS A 30 -10.11 -4.74 -22.59
CA LYS A 30 -10.14 -4.01 -23.87
C LYS A 30 -8.76 -3.69 -24.43
N ALA A 31 -7.74 -3.72 -23.60
CA ALA A 31 -6.37 -3.36 -23.99
C ALA A 31 -5.53 -4.60 -24.33
N ASP A 32 -5.84 -5.76 -23.74
CA ASP A 32 -5.07 -6.99 -23.93
C ASP A 32 -6.02 -8.19 -23.97
N ASP A 33 -5.99 -8.95 -25.07
CA ASP A 33 -6.81 -10.15 -25.30
C ASP A 33 -6.47 -11.35 -24.40
N LYS A 34 -5.32 -11.26 -23.70
CA LYS A 34 -4.86 -12.25 -22.71
C LYS A 34 -5.28 -11.92 -21.29
N GLN A 35 -6.03 -10.84 -21.12
CA GLN A 35 -6.48 -10.39 -19.81
C GLN A 35 -8.00 -10.35 -19.72
N PHE A 36 -8.49 -10.54 -18.49
CA PHE A 36 -9.91 -10.42 -18.15
C PHE A 36 -10.09 -9.45 -16.99
N ASP A 37 -11.12 -8.64 -17.07
CA ASP A 37 -11.58 -7.76 -16.00
C ASP A 37 -12.66 -8.49 -15.19
N ILE A 38 -12.36 -8.76 -13.92
CA ILE A 38 -13.21 -9.54 -13.02
C ILE A 38 -13.71 -8.65 -11.88
N ILE A 39 -15.02 -8.69 -11.65
CA ILE A 39 -15.66 -8.06 -10.50
C ILE A 39 -16.12 -9.17 -9.55
N LEU A 40 -15.77 -9.02 -8.26
CA LEU A 40 -16.11 -9.94 -7.18
C LEU A 40 -17.15 -9.32 -6.25
N ASN A 41 -17.91 -10.17 -5.52
CA ASN A 41 -18.79 -9.72 -4.43
C ASN A 41 -17.99 -9.16 -3.24
N GLN A 42 -16.78 -9.66 -3.00
CA GLN A 42 -15.85 -9.24 -1.95
C GLN A 42 -14.41 -9.49 -2.34
N THR A 43 -13.46 -8.75 -1.72
CA THR A 43 -12.03 -8.91 -2.05
C THR A 43 -11.12 -8.48 -0.91
N LEU A 44 -9.93 -9.14 -0.82
CA LEU A 44 -8.78 -8.67 -0.04
C LEU A 44 -7.86 -7.76 -0.85
N PHE A 45 -7.94 -7.75 -2.19
CA PHE A 45 -7.08 -6.91 -3.02
C PHE A 45 -7.41 -5.44 -2.82
N PHE A 46 -6.44 -4.66 -2.33
CA PHE A 46 -6.52 -3.21 -2.28
C PHE A 46 -6.36 -2.65 -3.69
N PRO A 47 -7.28 -1.82 -4.18
CA PRO A 47 -7.17 -1.20 -5.49
C PRO A 47 -6.15 -0.05 -5.49
N GLU A 48 -5.76 0.43 -6.68
CA GLU A 48 -5.04 1.69 -6.80
C GLU A 48 -5.92 2.82 -6.27
N GLU A 49 -5.59 3.34 -5.09
CA GLU A 49 -6.35 4.40 -4.43
C GLU A 49 -5.44 5.23 -3.50
N GLY A 50 -5.75 6.51 -3.33
CA GLY A 50 -5.02 7.38 -2.39
C GLY A 50 -3.54 7.57 -2.71
N GLY A 51 -3.11 7.32 -3.95
CA GLY A 51 -1.72 7.45 -4.41
C GLY A 51 -0.86 6.22 -4.14
N GLN A 52 -1.46 5.11 -3.69
CA GLN A 52 -0.80 3.82 -3.52
C GLN A 52 -1.13 2.90 -4.70
N SER A 53 -0.11 2.18 -5.21
CA SER A 53 -0.27 1.11 -6.19
C SER A 53 -1.14 -0.04 -5.66
N PRO A 54 -1.84 -0.77 -6.55
CA PRO A 54 -2.74 -1.84 -6.14
C PRO A 54 -1.99 -3.05 -5.60
N ASP A 55 -2.71 -3.93 -4.93
CA ASP A 55 -2.18 -5.25 -4.58
C ASP A 55 -2.07 -6.15 -5.80
N MET A 56 -1.11 -7.06 -5.70
CA MET A 56 -0.86 -8.14 -6.63
C MET A 56 -1.17 -9.48 -5.98
N GLY A 57 -1.27 -10.55 -6.77
CA GLY A 57 -1.47 -11.89 -6.24
C GLY A 57 -2.10 -12.84 -7.25
N ILE A 58 -2.88 -13.80 -6.76
CA ILE A 58 -3.50 -14.85 -7.56
C ILE A 58 -5.02 -14.87 -7.29
N LEU A 59 -5.82 -15.00 -8.34
CA LEU A 59 -7.27 -15.17 -8.29
C LEU A 59 -7.68 -16.34 -9.20
N GLY A 60 -8.28 -17.38 -8.61
CA GLY A 60 -8.71 -18.55 -9.36
C GLY A 60 -7.59 -19.29 -10.12
N GLY A 61 -6.34 -19.19 -9.64
CA GLY A 61 -5.16 -19.79 -10.27
C GLY A 61 -4.50 -18.92 -11.34
N TYR A 62 -4.89 -17.64 -11.48
CA TYR A 62 -4.34 -16.70 -12.45
C TYR A 62 -3.77 -15.47 -11.76
N SER A 63 -2.73 -14.85 -12.37
CA SER A 63 -2.09 -13.65 -11.82
C SER A 63 -2.99 -12.43 -11.91
N VAL A 64 -3.17 -11.72 -10.80
CA VAL A 64 -3.79 -10.39 -10.74
C VAL A 64 -2.71 -9.36 -11.02
N VAL A 65 -2.85 -8.61 -12.12
CA VAL A 65 -1.86 -7.65 -12.62
C VAL A 65 -2.25 -6.20 -12.39
N ASP A 66 -3.53 -5.92 -12.12
CA ASP A 66 -4.04 -4.60 -11.77
C ASP A 66 -5.34 -4.72 -10.98
N VAL A 67 -5.59 -3.76 -10.07
CA VAL A 67 -6.85 -3.65 -9.33
C VAL A 67 -7.26 -2.19 -9.26
N GLN A 68 -8.43 -1.89 -9.82
CA GLN A 68 -8.97 -0.53 -9.90
C GLN A 68 -10.32 -0.41 -9.18
N ILE A 69 -10.63 0.77 -8.65
CA ILE A 69 -11.92 1.05 -8.02
C ILE A 69 -12.65 2.20 -8.73
N LYS A 70 -13.95 1.99 -8.97
CA LYS A 70 -14.82 3.03 -9.49
C LYS A 70 -16.22 2.92 -8.88
N ASN A 71 -16.69 3.98 -8.26
CA ASN A 71 -18.01 4.03 -7.61
C ASN A 71 -18.26 2.86 -6.63
N GLY A 72 -17.24 2.50 -5.82
CA GLY A 72 -17.32 1.40 -4.86
C GLY A 72 -17.20 -0.01 -5.44
N VAL A 73 -17.12 -0.15 -6.77
CA VAL A 73 -16.92 -1.44 -7.45
C VAL A 73 -15.44 -1.64 -7.75
N ILE A 74 -14.90 -2.78 -7.32
CA ILE A 74 -13.48 -3.14 -7.52
C ILE A 74 -13.38 -4.12 -8.69
N THR A 75 -12.57 -3.76 -9.67
CA THR A 75 -12.25 -4.57 -10.85
C THR A 75 -10.83 -5.10 -10.74
N HIS A 76 -10.67 -6.41 -10.93
CA HIS A 76 -9.39 -7.11 -10.92
C HIS A 76 -9.04 -7.49 -12.35
N THR A 77 -7.90 -7.00 -12.87
CA THR A 77 -7.38 -7.43 -14.17
C THR A 77 -6.50 -8.65 -13.97
N VAL A 78 -6.88 -9.74 -14.59
CA VAL A 78 -6.26 -11.07 -14.44
C VAL A 78 -5.62 -11.48 -15.75
N ASP A 79 -4.35 -11.90 -15.72
CA ASP A 79 -3.62 -12.42 -16.88
C ASP A 79 -3.75 -13.93 -16.99
N ILE A 80 -4.34 -14.40 -18.10
CA ILE A 80 -4.52 -15.83 -18.39
C ILE A 80 -3.39 -16.45 -19.22
N SER A 81 -2.43 -15.64 -19.70
CA SER A 81 -1.33 -16.11 -20.54
C SER A 81 -0.22 -16.80 -19.78
N ALA A 82 -0.08 -16.50 -18.47
CA ALA A 82 0.94 -17.09 -17.63
C ALA A 82 0.60 -18.57 -17.35
N GLY A 83 1.28 -19.47 -18.05
CA GLY A 83 1.43 -20.86 -17.60
C GLY A 83 2.23 -20.84 -16.29
N ASP A 84 1.80 -21.64 -15.31
CA ASP A 84 2.42 -21.92 -14.01
C ASP A 84 3.30 -20.78 -13.44
N CYS A 85 2.74 -20.00 -12.50
CA CYS A 85 3.42 -18.90 -11.80
C CYS A 85 4.66 -19.32 -10.96
N CYS A 86 5.12 -20.58 -11.08
CA CYS A 86 6.17 -21.19 -10.25
C CYS A 86 7.60 -20.97 -10.77
N GLU A 87 7.83 -20.34 -11.93
CA GLU A 87 9.20 -20.21 -12.46
C GLU A 87 9.96 -18.99 -11.92
N ALA A 88 9.29 -17.90 -11.59
CA ALA A 88 9.97 -16.67 -11.13
C ALA A 88 10.55 -16.78 -9.70
N GLU A 89 10.00 -17.66 -8.84
CA GLU A 89 10.49 -17.84 -7.46
C GLU A 89 11.66 -18.83 -7.36
N LYS A 90 11.91 -19.65 -8.38
CA LYS A 90 13.01 -20.66 -8.36
C LYS A 90 14.40 -20.05 -8.52
N GLU A 91 14.53 -18.84 -9.04
CA GLU A 91 15.84 -18.17 -9.19
C GLU A 91 16.31 -17.45 -7.91
N ALA A 92 15.45 -17.24 -6.93
CA ALA A 92 15.80 -16.53 -5.69
C ALA A 92 16.29 -17.42 -4.53
N GLY A 93 16.48 -18.72 -4.72
CA GLY A 93 17.22 -19.59 -3.81
C GLY A 93 16.64 -19.73 -2.39
N LYS A 94 15.33 -19.71 -2.18
CA LYS A 94 14.70 -19.96 -0.88
C LYS A 94 13.88 -21.24 -0.88
N GLN A 95 14.37 -22.26 -0.18
CA GLN A 95 13.55 -23.37 0.30
C GLN A 95 12.58 -22.82 1.36
N ILE A 96 11.32 -22.66 1.02
CA ILE A 96 10.22 -22.49 1.98
C ILE A 96 9.55 -23.86 2.09
N THR A 97 9.83 -24.55 3.21
CA THR A 97 9.13 -25.78 3.60
C THR A 97 7.79 -25.39 4.21
N GLY A 98 6.73 -25.48 3.45
CA GLY A 98 5.34 -25.33 3.86
C GLY A 98 4.44 -25.74 2.70
N ASN A 99 3.34 -26.46 2.96
CA ASN A 99 2.38 -26.85 1.94
C ASN A 99 1.98 -25.61 1.11
N GLU A 100 2.54 -25.52 -0.11
CA GLU A 100 2.18 -24.48 -1.06
C GLU A 100 0.76 -24.76 -1.51
N PHE A 101 -0.16 -23.89 -1.11
CA PHE A 101 -1.50 -23.83 -1.66
C PHE A 101 -1.36 -23.25 -3.07
N GLU A 102 -1.24 -24.11 -4.08
CA GLU A 102 -1.41 -23.74 -5.49
C GLU A 102 -2.92 -23.84 -5.79
N PRO A 103 -3.62 -22.71 -5.95
CA PRO A 103 -5.02 -22.76 -6.34
C PRO A 103 -5.13 -23.37 -7.75
N GLU A 104 -5.88 -24.44 -7.88
CA GLU A 104 -6.21 -25.02 -9.20
C GLU A 104 -6.85 -23.93 -10.08
N LYS A 105 -6.47 -23.90 -11.36
CA LYS A 105 -7.07 -22.99 -12.35
C LYS A 105 -8.53 -23.34 -12.53
N VAL A 106 -9.41 -22.39 -12.26
CA VAL A 106 -10.85 -22.52 -12.46
C VAL A 106 -11.28 -21.75 -13.70
N GLU A 107 -12.40 -22.16 -14.31
CA GLU A 107 -13.02 -21.38 -15.38
C GLU A 107 -13.52 -20.04 -14.82
N LEU A 108 -13.06 -18.93 -15.41
CA LEU A 108 -13.44 -17.58 -14.98
C LEU A 108 -14.76 -17.19 -15.66
N ALA A 109 -15.87 -17.29 -14.93
CA ALA A 109 -17.20 -16.91 -15.42
C ALA A 109 -18.08 -16.35 -14.29
N ALA A 110 -19.05 -15.52 -14.61
CA ALA A 110 -20.02 -15.01 -13.65
C ALA A 110 -20.75 -16.16 -12.93
N GLY A 111 -20.87 -16.08 -11.61
CA GLY A 111 -21.47 -17.10 -10.74
C GLY A 111 -20.51 -18.20 -10.28
N VAL A 112 -19.26 -18.19 -10.73
CA VAL A 112 -18.24 -19.15 -10.27
C VAL A 112 -17.65 -18.68 -8.95
N HIS A 113 -17.48 -19.61 -8.02
CA HIS A 113 -16.78 -19.40 -6.75
C HIS A 113 -15.28 -19.55 -6.94
N VAL A 114 -14.50 -18.59 -6.41
CA VAL A 114 -13.04 -18.53 -6.59
C VAL A 114 -12.35 -18.26 -5.28
N CYS A 115 -11.11 -18.79 -5.17
CA CYS A 115 -10.18 -18.44 -4.10
C CYS A 115 -9.19 -17.36 -4.59
N GLY A 116 -8.95 -16.37 -3.77
CA GLY A 116 -7.96 -15.33 -3.99
C GLY A 116 -6.86 -15.36 -2.93
N LYS A 117 -5.63 -15.06 -3.36
CA LYS A 117 -4.46 -14.95 -2.49
C LYS A 117 -3.66 -13.73 -2.90
N ILE A 118 -3.46 -12.79 -1.96
CA ILE A 118 -2.65 -11.61 -2.21
C ILE A 118 -1.15 -11.94 -2.08
N ASP A 119 -0.30 -11.22 -2.82
CA ASP A 119 1.13 -11.18 -2.57
C ASP A 119 1.36 -10.44 -1.25
N TRP A 120 1.61 -11.22 -0.18
CA TRP A 120 1.81 -10.69 1.15
C TRP A 120 3.07 -9.81 1.25
N GLN A 121 4.13 -10.15 0.53
CA GLN A 121 5.36 -9.36 0.55
C GLN A 121 5.10 -7.97 -0.04
N HIS A 122 4.44 -7.89 -1.18
CA HIS A 122 4.06 -6.63 -1.81
C HIS A 122 3.16 -5.79 -0.89
N ARG A 123 2.07 -6.39 -0.36
CA ARG A 123 1.16 -5.76 0.58
C ARG A 123 1.89 -5.23 1.80
N PHE A 124 2.70 -6.05 2.46
CA PHE A 124 3.39 -5.67 3.68
C PHE A 124 4.41 -4.55 3.44
N TYR A 125 5.13 -4.60 2.32
CA TYR A 125 6.04 -3.52 1.94
C TYR A 125 5.30 -2.20 1.71
N ASN A 126 4.14 -2.21 1.04
CA ASN A 126 3.31 -1.02 0.87
C ASN A 126 2.80 -0.49 2.22
N MET A 127 2.36 -1.38 3.13
CA MET A 127 1.95 -1.00 4.49
C MET A 127 3.08 -0.34 5.28
N GLN A 128 4.33 -0.84 5.16
CA GLN A 128 5.51 -0.21 5.78
C GLN A 128 5.73 1.20 5.25
N GLN A 129 5.68 1.39 3.92
CA GLN A 129 5.87 2.69 3.28
C GLN A 129 4.78 3.67 3.72
N HIS A 130 3.53 3.28 3.61
CA HIS A 130 2.38 4.16 3.88
C HIS A 130 2.32 4.57 5.36
N SER A 131 2.56 3.62 6.27
CA SER A 131 2.59 3.92 7.71
C SER A 131 3.76 4.82 8.10
N GLY A 132 4.91 4.67 7.45
CA GLY A 132 6.06 5.57 7.63
C GLY A 132 5.77 6.98 7.10
N GLU A 133 5.09 7.10 5.96
CA GLU A 133 4.64 8.38 5.41
C GLU A 133 3.72 9.11 6.38
N HIS A 134 2.74 8.42 6.97
CA HIS A 134 1.83 9.03 7.94
C HIS A 134 2.56 9.67 9.11
N ILE A 135 3.54 8.97 9.71
CA ILE A 135 4.32 9.53 10.82
C ILE A 135 5.13 10.73 10.34
N PHE A 136 5.78 10.64 9.18
CA PHE A 136 6.58 11.72 8.61
C PHE A 136 5.72 12.96 8.35
N SER A 137 4.60 12.80 7.66
CA SER A 137 3.68 13.89 7.33
C SER A 137 3.03 14.51 8.57
N GLY A 138 2.67 13.70 9.57
CA GLY A 138 2.14 14.19 10.83
C GLY A 138 3.15 15.03 11.62
N ILE A 139 4.43 14.62 11.65
CA ILE A 139 5.51 15.41 12.27
C ILE A 139 5.74 16.72 11.53
N VAL A 140 5.79 16.70 10.18
CA VAL A 140 5.95 17.92 9.36
C VAL A 140 4.78 18.87 9.60
N HIS A 141 3.55 18.38 9.59
CA HIS A 141 2.37 19.21 9.88
C HIS A 141 2.44 19.85 11.28
N ARG A 142 2.76 19.07 12.29
CA ARG A 142 2.85 19.54 13.69
C ARG A 142 3.96 20.58 13.89
N ARG A 143 5.13 20.39 13.26
CA ARG A 143 6.31 21.26 13.46
C ARG A 143 6.26 22.54 12.64
N PHE A 144 5.76 22.46 11.42
CA PHE A 144 5.88 23.55 10.44
C PHE A 144 4.52 24.07 9.94
N GLY A 145 3.41 23.38 10.24
CA GLY A 145 2.09 23.71 9.71
C GLY A 145 1.96 23.42 8.21
N PHE A 146 2.86 22.61 7.62
CA PHE A 146 2.83 22.31 6.20
C PHE A 146 1.98 21.08 5.92
N GLU A 147 1.21 21.15 4.81
CA GLU A 147 0.38 20.05 4.33
C GLU A 147 1.14 19.18 3.33
N ASN A 148 0.89 17.87 3.38
CA ASN A 148 1.24 16.96 2.31
C ASN A 148 0.20 17.12 1.18
N VAL A 149 0.57 17.86 0.14
CA VAL A 149 -0.29 18.20 -1.01
C VAL A 149 -0.11 17.25 -2.20
N GLY A 150 0.77 16.27 -2.11
CA GLY A 150 1.01 15.26 -3.13
C GLY A 150 1.65 14.02 -2.55
N PHE A 151 1.07 12.85 -2.82
CA PHE A 151 1.58 11.56 -2.36
C PHE A 151 1.54 10.56 -3.49
N HIS A 152 2.63 9.81 -3.64
CA HIS A 152 2.70 8.70 -4.58
C HIS A 152 3.56 7.59 -3.97
N LEU A 153 3.00 6.40 -3.90
CA LEU A 153 3.64 5.19 -3.44
C LEU A 153 3.69 4.18 -4.58
N SER A 154 4.88 3.99 -5.15
CA SER A 154 5.19 2.98 -6.14
C SER A 154 6.10 1.90 -5.54
N ASP A 155 6.39 0.87 -6.31
CA ASP A 155 7.29 -0.21 -5.88
C ASP A 155 8.73 0.26 -5.63
N SER A 156 9.16 1.34 -6.29
CA SER A 156 10.54 1.82 -6.24
C SER A 156 10.76 2.93 -5.19
N VAL A 157 9.77 3.78 -4.96
CA VAL A 157 9.93 4.97 -4.10
C VAL A 157 8.60 5.51 -3.63
N VAL A 158 8.62 6.15 -2.46
CA VAL A 158 7.52 6.97 -1.95
C VAL A 158 7.90 8.42 -2.06
N THR A 159 7.04 9.24 -2.67
CA THR A 159 7.22 10.68 -2.76
C THR A 159 6.12 11.43 -2.04
N MET A 160 6.51 12.50 -1.33
CA MET A 160 5.63 13.43 -0.63
C MET A 160 5.96 14.85 -1.07
N ASP A 161 4.93 15.63 -1.41
CA ASP A 161 5.07 17.04 -1.74
C ASP A 161 4.49 17.89 -0.60
N PHE A 162 5.32 18.66 0.07
CA PHE A 162 4.88 19.54 1.14
C PHE A 162 4.69 20.97 0.65
N SER A 163 3.70 21.67 1.25
CA SER A 163 3.30 23.04 0.87
C SER A 163 4.32 24.11 1.24
N GLY A 164 5.38 23.79 1.98
CA GLY A 164 6.42 24.74 2.38
C GLY A 164 7.81 24.14 2.22
N VAL A 165 8.83 25.02 2.29
CA VAL A 165 10.23 24.63 2.19
C VAL A 165 10.73 24.19 3.57
N ILE A 166 11.34 23.00 3.62
CA ILE A 166 11.95 22.44 4.84
C ILE A 166 13.46 22.40 4.63
N SER A 167 14.23 22.83 5.62
CA SER A 167 15.70 22.82 5.54
C SER A 167 16.23 21.38 5.57
N PRO A 168 17.44 21.13 5.02
CA PRO A 168 18.10 19.82 5.14
C PRO A 168 18.25 19.33 6.57
N GLU A 169 18.56 20.25 7.49
CA GLU A 169 18.71 20.00 8.92
C GLU A 169 17.37 19.56 9.54
N ASP A 170 16.28 20.27 9.24
CA ASP A 170 14.94 19.91 9.71
C ASP A 170 14.46 18.58 9.12
N ILE A 171 14.77 18.29 7.85
CA ILE A 171 14.45 16.98 7.23
C ILE A 171 15.15 15.85 8.00
N ALA A 172 16.43 16.04 8.36
CA ALA A 172 17.17 15.04 9.12
C ALA A 172 16.60 14.87 10.54
N GLU A 173 16.15 15.94 11.19
CA GLU A 173 15.47 15.86 12.48
C GLU A 173 14.12 15.14 12.40
N VAL A 174 13.31 15.42 11.36
CA VAL A 174 12.05 14.71 11.11
C VAL A 174 12.31 13.22 10.87
N GLU A 175 13.29 12.86 10.03
CA GLU A 175 13.70 11.48 9.82
C GLU A 175 14.08 10.79 11.14
N HIS A 176 14.84 11.46 11.98
CA HIS A 176 15.22 10.95 13.29
C HIS A 176 13.99 10.72 14.18
N GLU A 177 13.07 11.70 14.25
CA GLU A 177 11.87 11.62 15.07
C GLU A 177 10.92 10.48 14.61
N VAL A 178 10.80 10.26 13.29
CA VAL A 178 10.06 9.10 12.74
C VAL A 178 10.67 7.79 13.22
N ASN A 179 12.00 7.64 13.16
CA ASN A 179 12.66 6.42 13.62
C ASN A 179 12.56 6.22 15.14
N VAL A 180 12.48 7.30 15.92
CA VAL A 180 12.13 7.21 17.35
C VAL A 180 10.70 6.70 17.54
N ALA A 181 9.71 7.16 16.73
CA ALA A 181 8.35 6.65 16.79
C ALA A 181 8.29 5.15 16.43
N ILE A 182 9.04 4.73 15.41
CA ILE A 182 9.18 3.32 15.00
C ILE A 182 9.71 2.49 16.17
N SER A 183 10.79 2.93 16.84
CA SER A 183 11.41 2.20 17.94
C SER A 183 10.52 2.06 19.17
N LYS A 184 9.55 2.95 19.37
CA LYS A 184 8.57 2.89 20.47
C LYS A 184 7.52 1.80 20.27
N ASN A 185 7.40 1.24 19.06
CA ASN A 185 6.45 0.18 18.73
C ASN A 185 5.00 0.50 19.16
N ILE A 186 4.52 1.69 18.81
CA ILE A 186 3.21 2.22 19.17
C ILE A 186 2.13 1.50 18.35
N PRO A 187 0.96 1.13 18.91
CA PRO A 187 -0.16 0.61 18.12
C PRO A 187 -0.67 1.67 17.14
N ILE A 188 -1.01 1.24 15.92
CA ILE A 188 -1.71 2.06 14.92
C ILE A 188 -3.18 1.68 14.97
N GLU A 189 -4.03 2.66 15.18
CA GLU A 189 -5.45 2.47 15.39
C GLU A 189 -6.24 2.86 14.14
N VAL A 190 -7.23 2.05 13.80
CA VAL A 190 -8.15 2.32 12.69
C VAL A 190 -9.55 2.44 13.26
N THR A 191 -10.22 3.55 13.00
CA THR A 191 -11.57 3.82 13.47
C THR A 191 -12.47 4.35 12.36
N TYR A 192 -13.78 4.20 12.57
CA TYR A 192 -14.83 4.69 11.69
C TYR A 192 -15.77 5.59 12.50
N PRO A 193 -15.36 6.83 12.82
CA PRO A 193 -16.14 7.71 13.67
C PRO A 193 -17.48 8.07 13.01
N SER A 194 -18.50 8.30 13.85
CA SER A 194 -19.75 8.91 13.44
C SER A 194 -19.53 10.35 12.99
N ARG A 195 -20.52 10.95 12.33
CA ARG A 195 -20.44 12.37 11.90
C ARG A 195 -20.21 13.34 13.05
N ASP A 196 -20.82 13.07 14.21
CA ASP A 196 -20.69 13.93 15.38
C ASP A 196 -19.31 13.80 16.03
N GLU A 197 -18.74 12.60 16.08
CA GLU A 197 -17.38 12.35 16.56
C GLU A 197 -16.35 12.96 15.58
N LEU A 198 -16.56 12.80 14.27
CA LEU A 198 -15.67 13.35 13.25
C LEU A 198 -15.63 14.88 13.29
N ALA A 199 -16.77 15.54 13.58
CA ALA A 199 -16.83 17.00 13.71
C ALA A 199 -16.03 17.58 14.89
N GLN A 200 -15.67 16.71 15.88
CA GLN A 200 -14.87 17.07 17.06
C GLN A 200 -13.42 16.61 16.96
N LEU A 201 -13.08 15.86 15.89
CA LEU A 201 -11.75 15.30 15.70
C LEU A 201 -10.91 16.23 14.81
N GLU A 202 -9.75 16.63 15.31
CA GLU A 202 -8.73 17.24 14.44
C GLU A 202 -7.99 16.13 13.69
N TYR A 203 -8.10 16.11 12.37
CA TYR A 203 -7.44 15.12 11.52
C TYR A 203 -6.99 15.76 10.20
N ARG A 204 -5.94 15.21 9.61
CA ARG A 204 -5.50 15.58 8.26
C ARG A 204 -6.34 14.84 7.21
N SER A 205 -6.64 15.50 6.12
CA SER A 205 -7.25 14.90 4.94
C SER A 205 -6.70 15.55 3.68
N LYS A 206 -6.43 14.74 2.66
CA LYS A 206 -5.98 15.22 1.34
C LYS A 206 -7.14 15.58 0.42
N ILE A 207 -8.34 15.10 0.73
CA ILE A 207 -9.57 15.29 -0.08
C ILE A 207 -10.78 15.45 0.85
N GLU A 208 -11.85 16.07 0.34
CA GLU A 208 -13.16 15.96 0.96
C GLU A 208 -13.72 14.55 0.74
N ILE A 209 -14.17 13.90 1.81
CA ILE A 209 -14.69 12.54 1.77
C ILE A 209 -16.19 12.58 1.97
N GLU A 210 -16.94 12.08 0.98
CA GLU A 210 -18.37 11.84 1.11
C GLU A 210 -18.62 10.47 1.74
N GLY A 211 -19.51 10.40 2.73
CA GLY A 211 -19.90 9.15 3.38
C GLY A 211 -19.14 8.86 4.66
N GLN A 212 -18.83 7.59 4.92
CA GLN A 212 -18.13 7.15 6.13
C GLN A 212 -16.62 7.38 5.98
N VAL A 213 -16.04 8.12 6.91
CA VAL A 213 -14.59 8.40 6.93
C VAL A 213 -13.87 7.35 7.75
N ARG A 214 -12.82 6.76 7.18
CA ARG A 214 -11.89 5.87 7.88
C ARG A 214 -10.72 6.69 8.39
N ILE A 215 -10.50 6.68 9.71
CA ILE A 215 -9.41 7.40 10.37
C ILE A 215 -8.33 6.42 10.80
N VAL A 216 -7.10 6.74 10.44
CA VAL A 216 -5.88 6.06 10.91
C VAL A 216 -5.17 6.97 11.90
N THR A 217 -4.94 6.47 13.09
CA THR A 217 -4.27 7.21 14.18
C THR A 217 -2.96 6.54 14.56
N VAL A 218 -1.88 7.31 14.54
CA VAL A 218 -0.62 6.96 15.19
C VAL A 218 -0.50 7.86 16.44
N PRO A 219 -0.82 7.34 17.65
CA PRO A 219 -0.92 8.16 18.85
C PRO A 219 0.31 9.04 19.11
N GLY A 220 0.09 10.35 19.22
CA GLY A 220 1.13 11.35 19.43
C GLY A 220 1.89 11.79 18.17
N TYR A 221 1.56 11.25 17.00
CA TYR A 221 2.25 11.57 15.74
C TYR A 221 1.31 11.99 14.62
N ASP A 222 0.24 11.25 14.35
CA ASP A 222 -0.65 11.54 13.25
C ASP A 222 -2.09 11.08 13.51
N VAL A 223 -3.05 11.83 12.98
CA VAL A 223 -4.47 11.45 12.84
C VAL A 223 -4.88 11.85 11.42
N CYS A 224 -5.19 10.88 10.57
CA CYS A 224 -5.43 11.15 9.16
C CYS A 224 -6.56 10.29 8.58
N ALA A 225 -7.35 10.89 7.69
CA ALA A 225 -8.29 10.13 6.87
C ALA A 225 -7.53 9.36 5.80
N CYS A 226 -7.64 8.02 5.80
CA CYS A 226 -6.91 7.15 4.89
C CYS A 226 -7.66 5.84 4.63
N CYS A 227 -7.72 5.41 3.35
CA CYS A 227 -8.36 4.16 2.93
C CYS A 227 -7.40 2.96 2.89
N ALA A 228 -6.08 3.20 2.88
CA ALA A 228 -5.10 2.14 2.65
C ALA A 228 -4.88 1.24 3.88
N PRO A 229 -4.44 -0.02 3.66
CA PRO A 229 -3.95 -0.89 4.72
C PRO A 229 -2.69 -0.34 5.39
N HIS A 230 -2.59 -0.51 6.70
CA HIS A 230 -1.45 -0.10 7.52
C HIS A 230 -0.92 -1.24 8.38
N VAL A 231 0.34 -1.15 8.82
CA VAL A 231 0.89 -2.07 9.83
C VAL A 231 0.17 -1.88 11.17
N LYS A 232 0.09 -2.93 11.98
CA LYS A 232 -0.59 -2.87 13.29
C LYS A 232 0.17 -2.04 14.32
N ARG A 233 1.49 -1.96 14.19
CA ARG A 233 2.36 -1.24 15.13
C ARG A 233 3.50 -0.55 14.39
N THR A 234 3.94 0.60 14.91
CA THR A 234 5.02 1.37 14.28
C THR A 234 6.34 0.59 14.16
N GLY A 235 6.62 -0.35 15.06
CA GLY A 235 7.79 -1.21 14.99
C GLY A 235 7.86 -2.10 13.74
N GLU A 236 6.72 -2.44 13.15
CA GLU A 236 6.65 -3.23 11.91
C GLU A 236 7.08 -2.45 10.66
N ILE A 237 7.13 -1.10 10.75
CA ILE A 237 7.71 -0.26 9.69
C ILE A 237 9.20 -0.58 9.51
N GLY A 238 9.88 -1.00 10.59
CA GLY A 238 11.29 -1.34 10.61
C GLY A 238 12.17 -0.10 10.74
N MET A 239 12.33 0.67 9.68
CA MET A 239 13.04 1.95 9.63
C MET A 239 12.47 2.84 8.52
N LEU A 240 12.70 4.15 8.62
CA LEU A 240 12.46 5.09 7.54
C LEU A 240 13.78 5.78 7.15
N LYS A 241 14.04 5.89 5.85
CA LYS A 241 15.17 6.63 5.30
C LYS A 241 14.72 7.63 4.25
N VAL A 242 15.13 8.90 4.41
CA VAL A 242 15.01 9.90 3.35
C VAL A 242 16.07 9.59 2.29
N MET A 243 15.59 9.35 1.07
CA MET A 243 16.44 8.98 -0.06
C MET A 243 16.91 10.20 -0.86
N ASN A 244 16.00 11.18 -1.01
CA ASN A 244 16.26 12.43 -1.73
C ASN A 244 15.24 13.50 -1.33
N TYR A 245 15.60 14.77 -1.52
CA TYR A 245 14.68 15.91 -1.42
C TYR A 245 15.09 17.00 -2.41
N GLN A 246 14.09 17.75 -2.90
CA GLN A 246 14.31 18.86 -3.82
C GLN A 246 13.21 19.91 -3.68
N ASN A 247 13.53 21.16 -3.98
CA ASN A 247 12.52 22.21 -4.07
C ASN A 247 11.51 21.89 -5.17
N TYR A 248 10.23 21.99 -4.87
CA TYR A 248 9.17 21.64 -5.80
C TYR A 248 7.91 22.52 -5.59
N LYS A 249 7.48 23.24 -6.63
CA LYS A 249 6.25 24.05 -6.65
C LYS A 249 6.07 24.97 -5.43
N GLY A 250 7.13 25.63 -5.00
CA GLY A 250 7.10 26.55 -3.83
C GLY A 250 7.22 25.85 -2.47
N GLY A 251 7.32 24.55 -2.44
CA GLY A 251 7.59 23.75 -1.27
C GLY A 251 8.75 22.77 -1.48
N VAL A 252 8.65 21.58 -0.90
CA VAL A 252 9.68 20.55 -1.01
C VAL A 252 9.04 19.20 -1.39
N ARG A 253 9.65 18.50 -2.35
CA ARG A 253 9.38 17.07 -2.62
C ARG A 253 10.42 16.25 -1.87
N ILE A 254 9.96 15.29 -1.07
CA ILE A 254 10.80 14.37 -0.30
C ILE A 254 10.49 12.95 -0.76
N SER A 255 11.55 12.17 -0.99
CA SER A 255 11.46 10.74 -1.31
C SER A 255 11.96 9.92 -0.13
N ILE A 256 11.18 8.92 0.27
CA ILE A 256 11.51 8.03 1.38
C ILE A 256 11.44 6.56 0.95
N LEU A 257 12.10 5.72 1.74
CA LEU A 257 11.88 4.28 1.77
C LEU A 257 11.79 3.80 3.21
N CYS A 258 10.94 2.80 3.45
CA CYS A 258 10.77 2.17 4.75
C CYS A 258 11.09 0.67 4.71
N GLY A 259 11.43 0.11 5.86
CA GLY A 259 11.52 -1.33 6.11
C GLY A 259 12.46 -2.05 5.15
N PHE A 260 11.96 -3.11 4.55
CA PHE A 260 12.74 -3.97 3.67
C PHE A 260 13.19 -3.26 2.38
N ARG A 261 12.38 -2.33 1.84
CA ARG A 261 12.81 -1.52 0.67
C ARG A 261 13.98 -0.60 1.01
N ALA A 262 14.00 -0.02 2.23
CA ALA A 262 15.15 0.78 2.69
C ALA A 262 16.41 -0.09 2.87
N LEU A 263 16.26 -1.30 3.43
CA LEU A 263 17.36 -2.27 3.59
C LEU A 263 17.93 -2.69 2.22
N GLU A 264 17.08 -2.96 1.25
CA GLU A 264 17.50 -3.33 -0.10
C GLU A 264 18.25 -2.19 -0.80
N ALA A 265 17.72 -0.95 -0.71
CA ALA A 265 18.42 0.21 -1.25
C ALA A 265 19.79 0.43 -0.60
N PHE A 266 19.94 0.11 0.69
CA PHE A 266 21.23 0.15 1.36
C PHE A 266 22.20 -0.92 0.85
N ARG A 267 21.71 -2.16 0.64
CA ARG A 267 22.50 -3.25 0.06
C ARG A 267 23.02 -2.89 -1.33
N GLN A 268 22.14 -2.39 -2.20
CA GLN A 268 22.51 -1.97 -3.55
C GLN A 268 23.58 -0.85 -3.54
N LYS A 269 23.43 0.16 -2.67
CA LYS A 269 24.43 1.22 -2.53
C LYS A 269 25.76 0.67 -2.03
N ARG A 270 25.77 -0.26 -1.06
CA ARG A 270 26.98 -0.92 -0.57
C ARG A 270 27.69 -1.67 -1.69
N ASP A 271 26.93 -2.45 -2.49
CA ASP A 271 27.50 -3.27 -3.54
C ASP A 271 28.12 -2.42 -4.66
N ILE A 272 27.45 -1.31 -5.06
CA ILE A 272 28.01 -0.31 -5.98
C ILE A 272 29.30 0.30 -5.44
N ILE A 273 29.34 0.68 -4.15
CA ILE A 273 30.56 1.24 -3.53
C ILE A 273 31.68 0.20 -3.53
N SER A 274 31.39 -1.05 -3.14
CA SER A 274 32.37 -2.13 -3.15
C SER A 274 32.93 -2.38 -4.55
N GLU A 275 32.09 -2.39 -5.56
CA GLU A 275 32.49 -2.54 -6.96
C GLU A 275 33.41 -1.38 -7.40
N LEU A 276 33.04 -0.14 -7.09
CA LEU A 276 33.84 1.05 -7.41
C LEU A 276 35.20 1.08 -6.69
N MET A 277 35.26 0.53 -5.47
CA MET A 277 36.49 0.46 -4.66
C MET A 277 37.33 -0.79 -4.97
N GLY A 278 36.81 -1.74 -5.75
CA GLY A 278 37.47 -2.99 -6.09
C GLY A 278 37.63 -3.97 -4.90
N ILE A 279 36.69 -3.92 -3.95
CA ILE A 279 36.68 -4.76 -2.74
C ILE A 279 35.40 -5.58 -2.65
#